data_3089cd09851595db872911b386aac70c
#
_entry.id   3089cd09851595db872911b386aac70c
#
_cell.length_a   1.000
_cell.length_b   1.000
_cell.length_c   1.000
_cell.angle_alpha   90.00
_cell.angle_beta   90.00
_cell.angle_gamma   90.00
#
_symmetry.space_group_name_H-M   'P 1'
#
loop_
_entity.id
_entity.type
_entity.pdbx_description
1 polymer ?
#
loop_
_entity_poly.entity_id
_entity_poly.type
_entity_poly.pdbx_seq_one_letter_code
_entity_poly.pdbx_strand_id
1 'polypeptide(L)'
;LAMLEVIHQNKLPLTRIIHAEIWATKDIPADLPPMVDFKNKADKIILDRYGIEVERVSSDYTFEEIYHRIRKRGKYPGKMYGFPNIIGSWCVSMLKTDALRKASGNKCIQYVGYAYDEPKRHGRIVGNKKAPLVDYKIIEREAMAICESLDLVSPIYTDLARGGCWFCNKQRLGSLRLLRKNYNYLWQLLLKWGGDFDDRCNTFRHDKTIFELEERFAREDRQQMLF
;
A
#
# COMPACT_ATOMS: atom_id res chain seq x y z
N LEU A 1 -0.24 11.09 7.47
CA LEU A 1 0.65 12.18 7.94
C LEU A 1 -0.16 13.27 8.65
N ALA A 2 -1.26 13.79 8.09
CA ALA A 2 -2.11 14.78 8.75
C ALA A 2 -2.53 14.40 10.19
N MET A 3 -2.78 13.13 10.44
CA MET A 3 -3.10 12.63 11.78
C MET A 3 -2.00 12.94 12.81
N LEU A 4 -0.71 12.92 12.42
CA LEU A 4 0.40 13.26 13.33
C LEU A 4 0.32 14.72 13.74
N GLU A 5 -0.01 15.61 12.81
CA GLU A 5 -0.19 17.04 13.10
C GLU A 5 -1.36 17.27 14.07
N VAL A 6 -2.49 16.61 13.85
CA VAL A 6 -3.65 16.69 14.75
C VAL A 6 -3.31 16.17 16.15
N ILE A 7 -2.57 15.06 16.25
CA ILE A 7 -2.07 14.52 17.52
C ILE A 7 -1.17 15.56 18.23
N HIS A 8 -0.24 16.17 17.50
CA HIS A 8 0.71 17.14 18.03
C HIS A 8 0.02 18.41 18.53
N GLN A 9 -0.85 19.02 17.70
CA GLN A 9 -1.58 20.25 18.05
C GLN A 9 -2.48 20.07 19.28
N ASN A 10 -3.07 18.89 19.42
CA ASN A 10 -3.97 18.56 20.53
C ASN A 10 -3.25 17.88 21.71
N LYS A 11 -1.91 17.85 21.70
CA LYS A 11 -1.08 17.27 22.76
C LYS A 11 -1.51 15.84 23.16
N LEU A 12 -1.99 15.05 22.21
CA LEU A 12 -2.34 13.66 22.45
C LEU A 12 -1.07 12.83 22.69
N PRO A 13 -1.09 11.86 23.59
CA PRO A 13 0.09 11.06 23.89
C PRO A 13 0.51 10.23 22.67
N LEU A 14 1.74 10.43 22.19
CA LEU A 14 2.36 9.69 21.10
C LEU A 14 3.77 9.29 21.51
N THR A 15 4.06 8.00 21.55
CA THR A 15 5.35 7.47 21.98
C THR A 15 6.15 6.84 20.86
N ARG A 16 5.48 6.34 19.81
CA ARG A 16 6.12 5.64 18.70
C ARG A 16 5.38 5.93 17.40
N ILE A 17 6.11 6.00 16.32
CA ILE A 17 5.59 6.06 14.94
C ILE A 17 6.13 4.84 14.20
N ILE A 18 5.27 3.92 13.79
CA ILE A 18 5.68 2.68 13.16
C ILE A 18 5.14 2.64 11.72
N HIS A 19 6.02 2.45 10.76
CA HIS A 19 5.68 2.28 9.35
C HIS A 19 6.00 0.87 8.86
N ALA A 20 4.98 0.15 8.37
CA ALA A 20 5.19 -1.16 7.77
C ALA A 20 5.62 -1.02 6.31
N GLU A 21 6.84 -1.43 6.00
CA GLU A 21 7.35 -1.57 4.65
C GLU A 21 7.01 -2.94 4.08
N ILE A 22 6.59 -2.97 2.82
CA ILE A 22 6.37 -4.20 2.08
C ILE A 22 7.47 -4.31 1.02
N TRP A 23 8.07 -5.48 0.94
CA TRP A 23 9.05 -5.81 -0.08
C TRP A 23 8.43 -6.72 -1.14
N ALA A 24 8.60 -6.35 -2.40
CA ALA A 24 8.16 -7.15 -3.55
C ALA A 24 9.04 -8.38 -3.71
N THR A 25 10.34 -8.17 -3.77
CA THR A 25 11.42 -9.17 -3.71
C THR A 25 12.40 -8.77 -2.63
N LYS A 26 13.52 -9.49 -2.46
CA LYS A 26 14.56 -9.14 -1.48
C LYS A 26 15.19 -7.77 -1.75
N ASP A 27 15.23 -7.35 -3.01
CA ASP A 27 15.93 -6.14 -3.46
C ASP A 27 14.98 -5.03 -3.95
N ILE A 28 13.71 -5.33 -4.16
CA ILE A 28 12.74 -4.41 -4.75
C ILE A 28 11.62 -4.11 -3.73
N PRO A 29 11.48 -2.86 -3.27
CA PRO A 29 10.37 -2.47 -2.41
C PRO A 29 9.03 -2.50 -3.16
N ALA A 30 7.94 -2.57 -2.42
CA ALA A 30 6.59 -2.49 -2.98
C ALA A 30 6.20 -1.08 -3.44
N ASP A 31 6.86 -0.07 -2.91
CA ASP A 31 6.65 1.32 -3.30
C ASP A 31 7.45 1.65 -4.57
N LEU A 32 6.91 2.56 -5.39
CA LEU A 32 7.65 3.12 -6.52
C LEU A 32 8.82 4.00 -6.04
N PRO A 33 9.90 4.14 -6.84
CA PRO A 33 11.08 4.91 -6.43
C PRO A 33 10.77 6.31 -5.88
N PRO A 34 9.91 7.15 -6.50
CA PRO A 34 9.59 8.47 -5.94
C PRO A 34 8.93 8.41 -4.55
N MET A 35 8.24 7.31 -4.23
CA MET A 35 7.65 7.11 -2.91
C MET A 35 8.70 6.71 -1.86
N VAL A 36 9.73 5.99 -2.26
CA VAL A 36 10.87 5.66 -1.38
C VAL A 36 11.59 6.94 -0.96
N ASP A 37 11.91 7.80 -1.93
CA ASP A 37 12.57 9.10 -1.67
C ASP A 37 11.70 10.00 -0.80
N PHE A 38 10.41 10.07 -1.11
CA PHE A 38 9.44 10.81 -0.29
C PHE A 38 9.39 10.32 1.15
N LYS A 39 9.40 9.01 1.40
CA LYS A 39 9.41 8.47 2.76
C LYS A 39 10.66 8.90 3.53
N ASN A 40 11.82 8.87 2.87
CA ASN A 40 13.07 9.32 3.49
C ASN A 40 13.05 10.81 3.86
N LYS A 41 12.44 11.64 3.01
CA LYS A 41 12.19 13.06 3.31
C LYS A 41 11.20 13.22 4.47
N ALA A 42 10.09 12.49 4.41
CA ALA A 42 9.03 12.55 5.41
C ALA A 42 9.53 12.15 6.82
N ASP A 43 10.36 11.11 6.92
CA ASP A 43 10.91 10.65 8.20
C ASP A 43 11.76 11.74 8.87
N LYS A 44 12.55 12.51 8.09
CA LYS A 44 13.32 13.65 8.60
C LYS A 44 12.41 14.76 9.13
N ILE A 45 11.40 15.14 8.33
CA ILE A 45 10.43 16.17 8.74
C ILE A 45 9.67 15.75 10.01
N ILE A 46 9.30 14.46 10.10
CA ILE A 46 8.62 13.91 11.27
C ILE A 46 9.51 13.97 12.51
N LEU A 47 10.77 13.56 12.38
CA LEU A 47 11.74 13.64 13.49
C LEU A 47 11.95 15.07 13.93
N ASP A 48 12.21 15.99 13.01
CA ASP A 48 12.48 17.41 13.31
C ASP A 48 11.27 18.09 13.97
N ARG A 49 10.05 17.75 13.53
CA ARG A 49 8.83 18.40 14.00
C ARG A 49 8.27 17.82 15.30
N TYR A 50 8.29 16.49 15.43
CA TYR A 50 7.62 15.78 16.54
C TYR A 50 8.60 15.17 17.54
N GLY A 51 9.90 15.15 17.24
CA GLY A 51 10.93 14.56 18.09
C GLY A 51 10.86 13.05 18.22
N ILE A 52 10.16 12.36 17.27
CA ILE A 52 9.95 10.91 17.29
C ILE A 52 10.43 10.33 15.97
N GLU A 53 11.35 9.38 16.05
CA GLU A 53 11.85 8.66 14.88
C GLU A 53 10.78 7.70 14.33
N VAL A 54 10.72 7.58 13.01
CA VAL A 54 9.83 6.60 12.34
C VAL A 54 10.51 5.25 12.32
N GLU A 55 9.96 4.31 13.06
CA GLU A 55 10.39 2.91 13.05
C GLU A 55 9.87 2.21 11.81
N ARG A 56 10.76 1.82 10.90
CA ARG A 56 10.39 1.02 9.73
C ARG A 56 10.48 -0.46 10.06
N VAL A 57 9.37 -1.16 9.85
CA VAL A 57 9.28 -2.60 10.12
C VAL A 57 8.78 -3.34 8.88
N SER A 58 9.25 -4.56 8.69
CA SER A 58 8.84 -5.40 7.57
C SER A 58 8.45 -6.80 8.04
N SER A 59 7.73 -7.52 7.19
CA SER A 59 7.52 -8.95 7.35
C SER A 59 8.83 -9.72 7.17
N ASP A 60 8.92 -10.91 7.79
CA ASP A 60 10.02 -11.85 7.55
C ASP A 60 10.01 -12.39 6.10
N TYR A 61 8.96 -12.10 5.35
CA TYR A 61 8.74 -12.59 3.98
C TYR A 61 8.48 -11.43 3.02
N THR A 62 8.95 -11.59 1.78
CA THR A 62 8.59 -10.73 0.65
C THR A 62 7.27 -11.15 0.04
N PHE A 63 6.71 -10.29 -0.84
CA PHE A 63 5.52 -10.63 -1.61
C PHE A 63 5.77 -11.85 -2.50
N GLU A 64 6.90 -11.89 -3.21
CA GLU A 64 7.27 -12.98 -4.11
C GLU A 64 7.37 -14.33 -3.38
N GLU A 65 7.96 -14.36 -2.18
CA GLU A 65 8.06 -15.59 -1.39
C GLU A 65 6.70 -16.14 -0.97
N ILE A 66 5.75 -15.27 -0.58
CA ILE A 66 4.38 -15.71 -0.26
C ILE A 66 3.61 -16.06 -1.52
N TYR A 67 3.79 -15.31 -2.60
CA TYR A 67 3.16 -15.54 -3.89
C TYR A 67 3.43 -16.97 -4.39
N HIS A 68 4.68 -17.43 -4.35
CA HIS A 68 5.09 -18.77 -4.77
C HIS A 68 4.86 -19.87 -3.73
N ARG A 69 4.50 -19.51 -2.50
CA ARG A 69 4.26 -20.48 -1.43
C ARG A 69 3.08 -21.39 -1.75
N ILE A 70 3.26 -22.69 -1.54
CA ILE A 70 2.19 -23.67 -1.68
C ILE A 70 1.25 -23.63 -0.48
N ARG A 71 -0.05 -23.57 -0.74
CA ARG A 71 -1.09 -23.59 0.29
C ARG A 71 -1.19 -24.99 0.90
N LYS A 72 -1.05 -25.05 2.21
CA LYS A 72 -1.20 -26.33 2.95
C LYS A 72 -2.65 -26.62 3.31
N ARG A 73 -3.51 -25.58 3.40
CA ARG A 73 -4.93 -25.66 3.84
C ARG A 73 -5.78 -24.66 3.06
N GLY A 74 -7.11 -24.73 3.23
CA GLY A 74 -8.08 -23.83 2.63
C GLY A 74 -8.70 -24.38 1.34
N LYS A 75 -9.29 -23.49 0.54
CA LYS A 75 -10.08 -23.89 -0.65
C LYS A 75 -9.24 -24.57 -1.76
N TYR A 76 -7.94 -24.28 -1.82
CA TYR A 76 -7.05 -24.77 -2.89
C TYR A 76 -5.74 -25.29 -2.30
N PRO A 77 -5.73 -26.38 -1.53
CA PRO A 77 -4.49 -26.98 -1.01
C PRO A 77 -3.65 -27.54 -2.18
N GLY A 78 -2.33 -27.47 -2.03
CA GLY A 78 -1.40 -27.90 -3.09
C GLY A 78 -1.17 -26.88 -4.21
N LYS A 79 -1.92 -25.77 -4.24
CA LYS A 79 -1.74 -24.67 -5.21
C LYS A 79 -0.95 -23.51 -4.59
N MET A 80 -0.25 -22.73 -5.41
CA MET A 80 0.43 -21.52 -4.97
C MET A 80 -0.58 -20.48 -4.44
N TYR A 81 -0.09 -19.52 -3.63
CA TYR A 81 -0.93 -18.41 -3.20
C TYR A 81 -1.35 -17.51 -4.36
N GLY A 82 -0.42 -17.19 -5.27
CA GLY A 82 -0.67 -16.32 -6.40
C GLY A 82 -1.07 -14.91 -6.04
N PHE A 83 -1.62 -14.16 -6.99
CA PHE A 83 -2.10 -12.81 -6.74
C PHE A 83 -3.19 -12.80 -5.66
N PRO A 84 -3.17 -11.78 -4.77
CA PRO A 84 -4.16 -11.68 -3.70
C PRO A 84 -5.57 -11.51 -4.24
N ASN A 85 -6.54 -12.10 -3.58
CA ASN A 85 -7.94 -11.78 -3.87
C ASN A 85 -8.24 -10.32 -3.58
N ILE A 86 -9.23 -9.75 -4.30
CA ILE A 86 -9.68 -8.36 -4.07
C ILE A 86 -10.27 -8.22 -2.66
N ILE A 87 -11.03 -9.22 -2.21
CA ILE A 87 -11.57 -9.30 -0.84
C ILE A 87 -10.73 -10.29 -0.05
N GLY A 88 -10.32 -9.91 1.17
CA GLY A 88 -9.50 -10.78 2.02
C GLY A 88 -8.06 -10.97 1.51
N SER A 89 -7.44 -9.88 1.05
CA SER A 89 -6.08 -9.91 0.50
C SER A 89 -5.06 -10.40 1.52
N TRP A 90 -4.46 -11.56 1.29
CA TRP A 90 -3.43 -12.15 2.15
C TRP A 90 -2.21 -11.25 2.35
N CYS A 91 -1.86 -10.43 1.34
CA CYS A 91 -0.73 -9.51 1.43
C CYS A 91 -0.89 -8.48 2.56
N VAL A 92 -2.11 -8.02 2.84
CA VAL A 92 -2.35 -7.07 3.94
C VAL A 92 -2.11 -7.73 5.30
N SER A 93 -2.62 -8.94 5.52
CA SER A 93 -2.44 -9.65 6.80
C SER A 93 -1.00 -10.07 7.00
N MET A 94 -0.40 -10.77 6.03
CA MET A 94 0.90 -11.43 6.18
C MET A 94 2.09 -10.47 6.04
N LEU A 95 1.98 -9.43 5.20
CA LEU A 95 3.12 -8.53 4.93
C LEU A 95 3.03 -7.19 5.67
N LYS A 96 1.84 -6.79 6.12
CA LYS A 96 1.66 -5.49 6.79
C LYS A 96 1.17 -5.63 8.22
N THR A 97 0.00 -6.26 8.41
CA THR A 97 -0.63 -6.30 9.74
C THR A 97 0.17 -7.11 10.73
N ASP A 98 0.75 -8.24 10.32
CA ASP A 98 1.57 -9.08 11.18
C ASP A 98 2.87 -8.37 11.60
N ALA A 99 3.53 -7.64 10.70
CA ALA A 99 4.71 -6.84 11.02
C ALA A 99 4.38 -5.74 12.04
N LEU A 100 3.30 -4.98 11.80
CA LEU A 100 2.83 -3.95 12.74
C LEU A 100 2.49 -4.54 14.10
N ARG A 101 1.79 -5.68 14.15
CA ARG A 101 1.41 -6.34 15.40
C ARG A 101 2.62 -6.83 16.21
N LYS A 102 3.62 -7.40 15.53
CA LYS A 102 4.89 -7.80 16.16
C LYS A 102 5.61 -6.60 16.78
N ALA A 103 5.66 -5.48 16.06
CA ALA A 103 6.37 -4.29 16.50
C ALA A 103 5.63 -3.51 17.60
N SER A 104 4.30 -3.34 17.48
CA SER A 104 3.51 -2.53 18.42
C SER A 104 3.17 -3.27 19.72
N GLY A 105 3.11 -4.60 19.70
CA GLY A 105 2.56 -5.38 20.80
C GLY A 105 1.03 -5.23 20.95
N ASN A 106 0.48 -5.83 21.99
CA ASN A 106 -0.99 -5.91 22.16
C ASN A 106 -1.56 -4.88 23.16
N LYS A 107 -0.72 -4.15 23.88
CA LYS A 107 -1.13 -3.27 24.99
C LYS A 107 -1.07 -1.77 24.67
N CYS A 108 -0.83 -1.37 23.44
CA CYS A 108 -0.76 0.03 23.05
C CYS A 108 -2.08 0.57 22.49
N ILE A 109 -2.33 1.85 22.65
CA ILE A 109 -3.36 2.57 21.90
C ILE A 109 -2.80 2.81 20.50
N GLN A 110 -3.58 2.47 19.48
CA GLN A 110 -3.21 2.65 18.08
C GLN A 110 -3.99 3.81 17.45
N TYR A 111 -3.31 4.83 17.00
CA TYR A 111 -3.92 5.88 16.21
C TYR A 111 -4.04 5.43 14.74
N VAL A 112 -5.24 5.60 14.17
CA VAL A 112 -5.54 5.27 12.77
C VAL A 112 -6.00 6.51 12.00
N GLY A 113 -5.43 6.72 10.82
CA GLY A 113 -5.69 7.90 9.99
C GLY A 113 -6.92 7.74 9.09
N TYR A 114 -8.09 7.52 9.67
CA TYR A 114 -9.36 7.57 8.94
C TYR A 114 -9.92 8.97 8.99
N ALA A 115 -10.29 9.53 7.83
CA ALA A 115 -10.91 10.84 7.75
C ALA A 115 -12.38 10.81 8.19
N TYR A 116 -12.91 11.96 8.57
CA TYR A 116 -14.29 12.07 9.07
C TYR A 116 -15.33 11.71 8.01
N ASP A 117 -15.06 12.01 6.75
CA ASP A 117 -15.91 11.70 5.59
C ASP A 117 -15.71 10.28 5.02
N GLU A 118 -15.07 9.36 5.78
CA GLU A 118 -14.93 7.95 5.43
C GLU A 118 -15.78 7.01 6.33
N PRO A 119 -17.13 7.16 6.41
CA PRO A 119 -17.95 6.46 7.41
C PRO A 119 -17.86 4.93 7.32
N LYS A 120 -17.60 4.38 6.12
CA LYS A 120 -17.39 2.92 5.94
C LYS A 120 -16.18 2.38 6.67
N ARG A 121 -15.24 3.23 7.09
CA ARG A 121 -14.05 2.84 7.86
C ARG A 121 -14.24 3.00 9.35
N HIS A 122 -15.21 3.80 9.81
CA HIS A 122 -15.44 4.08 11.23
C HIS A 122 -15.74 2.81 12.03
N GLY A 123 -16.46 1.85 11.45
CA GLY A 123 -16.71 0.54 12.08
C GLY A 123 -15.46 -0.31 12.35
N ARG A 124 -14.27 0.13 11.89
CA ARG A 124 -12.97 -0.50 12.17
C ARG A 124 -12.23 0.15 13.35
N ILE A 125 -12.79 1.22 13.93
CA ILE A 125 -12.27 1.90 15.12
C ILE A 125 -12.83 1.14 16.33
N VAL A 126 -12.18 0.04 16.68
CA VAL A 126 -12.62 -0.85 17.76
C VAL A 126 -11.44 -1.20 18.67
N GLY A 127 -11.75 -1.53 19.92
CA GLY A 127 -10.77 -1.93 20.92
C GLY A 127 -9.82 -0.78 21.29
N ASN A 128 -8.52 -0.98 21.09
CA ASN A 128 -7.47 -0.02 21.43
C ASN A 128 -7.19 1.02 20.32
N LYS A 129 -8.03 1.10 19.28
CA LYS A 129 -7.86 2.06 18.19
C LYS A 129 -8.56 3.38 18.49
N LYS A 130 -7.90 4.49 18.14
CA LYS A 130 -8.45 5.85 18.13
C LYS A 130 -8.21 6.48 16.77
N ALA A 131 -9.11 7.34 16.34
CA ALA A 131 -9.04 8.01 15.03
C ALA A 131 -9.10 9.53 15.20
N PRO A 132 -7.97 10.21 15.47
CA PRO A 132 -7.95 11.64 15.73
C PRO A 132 -8.63 12.48 14.65
N LEU A 133 -8.47 12.14 13.36
CA LEU A 133 -9.14 12.88 12.28
C LEU A 133 -10.67 12.76 12.37
N VAL A 134 -11.21 11.62 12.83
CA VAL A 134 -12.66 11.47 13.07
C VAL A 134 -13.08 12.24 14.32
N ASP A 135 -12.32 12.15 15.42
CA ASP A 135 -12.62 12.79 16.69
C ASP A 135 -12.67 14.34 16.55
N TYR A 136 -11.78 14.89 15.71
CA TYR A 136 -11.69 16.33 15.41
C TYR A 136 -12.42 16.74 14.13
N LYS A 137 -13.21 15.84 13.53
CA LYS A 137 -14.04 16.10 12.33
C LYS A 137 -13.27 16.57 11.10
N ILE A 138 -12.02 16.13 10.94
CA ILE A 138 -11.16 16.49 9.80
C ILE A 138 -11.53 15.60 8.60
N ILE A 139 -11.96 16.21 7.51
CA ILE A 139 -12.28 15.53 6.24
C ILE A 139 -11.01 15.30 5.40
N GLU A 140 -11.10 14.44 4.37
CA GLU A 140 -9.95 14.07 3.52
C GLU A 140 -9.29 15.28 2.87
N ARG A 141 -10.09 16.27 2.40
CA ARG A 141 -9.58 17.51 1.81
C ARG A 141 -8.76 18.36 2.82
N GLU A 142 -9.23 18.47 4.04
CA GLU A 142 -8.52 19.20 5.10
C GLU A 142 -7.25 18.49 5.52
N ALA A 143 -7.30 17.15 5.61
CA ALA A 143 -6.12 16.34 5.86
C ALA A 143 -5.06 16.50 4.75
N MET A 144 -5.48 16.66 3.48
CA MET A 144 -4.57 16.97 2.38
C MET A 144 -3.94 18.36 2.56
N ALA A 145 -4.73 19.39 2.86
CA ALA A 145 -4.23 20.74 3.08
C ALA A 145 -3.21 20.80 4.25
N ILE A 146 -3.43 20.03 5.32
CA ILE A 146 -2.45 19.86 6.41
C ILE A 146 -1.14 19.26 5.86
N CYS A 147 -1.22 18.23 5.04
CA CYS A 147 -0.02 17.63 4.44
C CYS A 147 0.70 18.60 3.50
N GLU A 148 -0.02 19.39 2.73
CA GLU A 148 0.52 20.43 1.84
C GLU A 148 1.29 21.49 2.65
N SER A 149 0.71 22.00 3.73
CA SER A 149 1.35 23.00 4.60
C SER A 149 2.64 22.52 5.27
N LEU A 150 2.84 21.21 5.35
CA LEU A 150 4.01 20.56 5.94
C LEU A 150 5.02 20.04 4.90
N ASP A 151 4.79 20.29 3.61
CA ASP A 151 5.57 19.71 2.51
C ASP A 151 5.62 18.15 2.58
N LEU A 152 4.50 17.56 3.02
CA LEU A 152 4.33 16.11 3.22
C LEU A 152 3.31 15.50 2.25
N VAL A 153 3.19 16.04 1.04
CA VAL A 153 2.42 15.45 -0.05
C VAL A 153 3.34 14.58 -0.90
N SER A 154 2.96 13.33 -1.07
CA SER A 154 3.74 12.41 -1.89
C SER A 154 3.65 12.80 -3.37
N PRO A 155 4.79 12.84 -4.11
CA PRO A 155 4.82 13.14 -5.54
C PRO A 155 4.05 12.10 -6.38
N ILE A 156 3.76 10.95 -5.82
CA ILE A 156 3.02 9.89 -6.52
C ILE A 156 1.57 10.30 -6.84
N TYR A 157 1.01 11.28 -6.10
CA TYR A 157 -0.35 11.76 -6.35
C TYR A 157 -0.48 12.65 -7.60
N THR A 158 0.62 13.11 -8.18
CA THR A 158 0.61 13.80 -9.47
C THR A 158 0.28 12.83 -10.62
N ASP A 159 0.77 11.62 -10.54
CA ASP A 159 0.68 10.61 -11.60
C ASP A 159 -0.33 9.51 -11.28
N LEU A 160 -0.49 9.16 -10.00
CA LEU A 160 -1.31 8.06 -9.56
C LEU A 160 -2.46 8.53 -8.69
N ALA A 161 -3.63 8.00 -8.95
CA ALA A 161 -4.84 8.34 -8.18
C ALA A 161 -4.77 7.91 -6.70
N ARG A 162 -3.80 7.07 -6.33
CA ARG A 162 -3.56 6.60 -4.95
C ARG A 162 -2.18 6.00 -4.81
N GLY A 163 -1.60 6.13 -3.64
CA GLY A 163 -0.43 5.38 -3.22
C GLY A 163 -0.74 3.88 -3.04
N GLY A 164 0.29 3.09 -2.87
CA GLY A 164 0.23 1.66 -2.59
C GLY A 164 1.21 0.87 -3.42
N CYS A 165 1.29 -0.43 -3.18
CA CYS A 165 2.21 -1.31 -3.88
C CYS A 165 2.02 -1.24 -5.39
N TRP A 166 3.13 -1.18 -6.15
CA TRP A 166 3.09 -1.12 -7.61
C TRP A 166 2.43 -2.38 -8.21
N PHE A 167 2.54 -3.53 -7.55
CA PHE A 167 1.93 -4.80 -7.95
C PHE A 167 0.50 -5.01 -7.40
N CYS A 168 -0.14 -3.98 -6.87
CA CYS A 168 -1.46 -4.13 -6.25
C CYS A 168 -2.55 -4.34 -7.30
N ASN A 169 -3.28 -5.44 -7.22
CA ASN A 169 -4.40 -5.75 -8.09
C ASN A 169 -5.60 -4.79 -7.95
N LYS A 170 -5.58 -3.92 -6.93
CA LYS A 170 -6.57 -2.86 -6.71
C LYS A 170 -6.19 -1.52 -7.36
N GLN A 171 -5.04 -1.43 -8.04
CA GLN A 171 -4.65 -0.22 -8.77
C GLN A 171 -5.64 0.07 -9.91
N ARG A 172 -5.86 1.36 -10.22
CA ARG A 172 -6.68 1.76 -11.36
C ARG A 172 -5.95 1.42 -12.67
N LEU A 173 -6.70 1.21 -13.75
CA LEU A 173 -6.11 0.89 -15.05
C LEU A 173 -5.12 1.96 -15.53
N GLY A 174 -5.42 3.25 -15.31
CA GLY A 174 -4.49 4.34 -15.60
C GLY A 174 -3.17 4.21 -14.86
N SER A 175 -3.20 3.84 -13.56
CA SER A 175 -1.99 3.62 -12.77
C SER A 175 -1.18 2.42 -13.29
N LEU A 176 -1.85 1.35 -13.73
CA LEU A 176 -1.18 0.18 -14.33
C LEU A 176 -0.56 0.51 -15.69
N ARG A 177 -1.20 1.37 -16.51
CA ARG A 177 -0.59 1.88 -17.75
C ARG A 177 0.66 2.71 -17.49
N LEU A 178 0.61 3.60 -16.49
CA LEU A 178 1.79 4.38 -16.08
C LEU A 178 2.91 3.48 -15.57
N LEU A 179 2.59 2.46 -14.78
CA LEU A 179 3.57 1.45 -14.35
C LEU A 179 4.24 0.79 -15.56
N ARG A 180 3.44 0.31 -16.54
CA ARG A 180 3.94 -0.31 -17.76
C ARG A 180 4.83 0.62 -18.58
N LYS A 181 4.44 1.88 -18.71
CA LYS A 181 5.16 2.89 -19.49
C LYS A 181 6.43 3.37 -18.81
N ASN A 182 6.35 3.74 -17.53
CA ASN A 182 7.42 4.46 -16.84
C ASN A 182 8.34 3.54 -16.03
N TYR A 183 7.84 2.35 -15.64
CA TYR A 183 8.56 1.38 -14.82
C TYR A 183 8.47 -0.01 -15.46
N ASN A 184 8.89 -0.11 -16.72
CA ASN A 184 8.75 -1.34 -17.51
C ASN A 184 9.37 -2.56 -16.83
N TYR A 185 10.51 -2.42 -16.14
CA TYR A 185 11.15 -3.51 -15.41
C TYR A 185 10.23 -4.12 -14.32
N LEU A 186 9.43 -3.28 -13.63
CA LEU A 186 8.44 -3.76 -12.65
C LEU A 186 7.25 -4.43 -13.34
N TRP A 187 6.85 -3.89 -14.50
CA TRP A 187 5.80 -4.52 -15.30
C TRP A 187 6.21 -5.89 -15.82
N GLN A 188 7.46 -6.04 -16.29
CA GLN A 188 7.99 -7.34 -16.70
C GLN A 188 8.05 -8.33 -15.53
N LEU A 189 8.34 -7.87 -14.33
CA LEU A 189 8.28 -8.72 -13.14
C LEU A 189 6.86 -9.20 -12.82
N LEU A 190 5.84 -8.34 -13.01
CA LEU A 190 4.43 -8.76 -12.92
C LEU A 190 4.05 -9.82 -13.95
N LEU A 191 4.49 -9.65 -15.20
CA LEU A 191 4.26 -10.63 -16.27
C LEU A 191 4.96 -11.96 -15.93
N LYS A 192 6.21 -11.90 -15.44
CA LYS A 192 6.92 -13.10 -14.98
C LYS A 192 6.12 -13.84 -13.92
N TRP A 193 5.70 -13.15 -12.85
CA TRP A 193 4.88 -13.79 -11.81
C TRP A 193 3.57 -14.38 -12.37
N GLY A 194 2.90 -13.67 -13.29
CA GLY A 194 1.72 -14.20 -13.96
C GLY A 194 1.96 -15.46 -14.78
N GLY A 195 3.19 -15.63 -15.32
CA GLY A 195 3.61 -16.80 -16.09
C GLY A 195 3.98 -18.01 -15.24
N ASP A 196 4.28 -17.82 -13.96
CA ASP A 196 4.67 -18.89 -13.04
C ASP A 196 3.45 -19.78 -12.63
N PHE A 197 2.27 -19.48 -13.17
CA PHE A 197 1.03 -20.18 -12.83
C PHE A 197 0.56 -21.14 -13.89
N ASP A 198 0.22 -22.29 -13.40
CA ASP A 198 -0.71 -23.22 -14.04
C ASP A 198 -2.12 -22.90 -13.52
N ASP A 199 -3.05 -22.48 -14.42
CA ASP A 199 -4.50 -22.47 -14.24
C ASP A 199 -5.15 -21.31 -13.39
N ARG A 200 -6.18 -21.58 -12.66
CA ARG A 200 -7.20 -20.66 -12.11
C ARG A 200 -6.77 -19.61 -11.08
N CYS A 201 -5.57 -19.70 -10.53
CA CYS A 201 -5.05 -18.71 -9.56
C CYS A 201 -4.34 -17.52 -10.23
N ASN A 202 -4.34 -17.47 -11.55
CA ASN A 202 -3.63 -16.51 -12.37
C ASN A 202 -4.38 -15.16 -12.58
N THR A 203 -5.54 -15.01 -11.94
CA THR A 203 -6.31 -13.77 -12.06
C THR A 203 -5.63 -12.65 -11.28
N PHE A 204 -5.14 -11.64 -11.99
CA PHE A 204 -4.54 -10.47 -11.38
C PHE A 204 -5.62 -9.48 -10.88
N ARG A 205 -6.62 -9.18 -11.71
CA ARG A 205 -7.63 -8.19 -11.39
C ARG A 205 -9.03 -8.61 -11.87
N HIS A 206 -9.99 -8.72 -10.95
CA HIS A 206 -11.32 -9.21 -11.22
C HIS A 206 -11.27 -10.57 -11.95
N ASP A 207 -11.65 -10.57 -13.21
CA ASP A 207 -11.65 -11.70 -14.13
C ASP A 207 -10.50 -11.70 -15.14
N LYS A 208 -9.53 -10.77 -14.98
CA LYS A 208 -8.43 -10.55 -15.92
C LYS A 208 -7.09 -11.03 -15.39
N THR A 209 -6.37 -11.75 -16.21
CA THR A 209 -4.95 -12.04 -16.02
C THR A 209 -4.09 -10.82 -16.31
N ILE A 210 -2.84 -10.84 -15.89
CA ILE A 210 -1.89 -9.76 -16.22
C ILE A 210 -1.60 -9.73 -17.72
N PHE A 211 -1.63 -10.87 -18.41
CA PHE A 211 -1.42 -10.98 -19.87
C PHE A 211 -2.55 -10.35 -20.66
N GLU A 212 -3.81 -10.55 -20.25
CA GLU A 212 -4.95 -9.89 -20.90
C GLU A 212 -4.89 -8.37 -20.73
N LEU A 213 -4.31 -7.89 -19.62
CA LEU A 213 -4.06 -6.45 -19.44
C LEU A 213 -2.93 -5.96 -20.35
N GLU A 214 -1.85 -6.73 -20.51
CA GLU A 214 -0.76 -6.43 -21.44
C GLU A 214 -1.27 -6.32 -22.88
N GLU A 215 -2.01 -7.33 -23.36
CA GLU A 215 -2.61 -7.32 -24.70
C GLU A 215 -3.53 -6.11 -24.91
N ARG A 216 -4.34 -5.79 -23.91
CA ARG A 216 -5.21 -4.61 -23.95
C ARG A 216 -4.39 -3.33 -24.09
N PHE A 217 -3.38 -3.12 -23.25
CA PHE A 217 -2.57 -1.90 -23.28
C PHE A 217 -1.76 -1.80 -24.58
N ALA A 218 -1.19 -2.90 -25.04
CA ALA A 218 -0.49 -2.95 -26.33
C ALA A 218 -1.39 -2.61 -27.54
N ARG A 219 -2.66 -3.03 -27.49
CA ARG A 219 -3.65 -2.67 -28.53
C ARG A 219 -4.01 -1.19 -28.46
N GLU A 220 -4.23 -0.65 -27.26
CA GLU A 220 -4.52 0.77 -27.06
C GLU A 220 -3.35 1.66 -27.53
N ASP A 221 -2.10 1.29 -27.26
CA ASP A 221 -0.91 2.01 -27.75
C ASP A 221 -0.84 2.04 -29.26
N ARG A 222 -1.11 0.90 -29.94
CA ARG A 222 -1.14 0.86 -31.43
C ARG A 222 -2.21 1.76 -32.02
N GLN A 223 -3.39 1.86 -31.36
CA GLN A 223 -4.45 2.76 -31.83
C GLN A 223 -4.05 4.23 -31.69
N GLN A 224 -3.33 4.60 -30.63
CA GLN A 224 -2.88 5.99 -30.44
C GLN A 224 -1.77 6.41 -31.43
N MET A 225 -1.00 5.46 -31.99
CA MET A 225 0.03 5.75 -33.01
C MET A 225 -0.56 5.98 -34.41
N LEU A 226 -1.83 5.67 -34.63
CA LEU A 226 -2.50 5.81 -35.93
C LEU A 226 -3.23 7.14 -36.10
N PHE A 227 -3.23 7.98 -35.08
CA PHE A 227 -3.79 9.33 -35.06
C PHE A 227 -2.77 10.36 -34.59
#